data_e2f673df64cd074a6bd78e97b34a3077
#
_entry.id   e2f673df64cd074a6bd78e97b34a3077
#
_cell.length_a   1.000
_cell.length_b   1.000
_cell.length_c   1.000
_cell.angle_alpha   90.00
_cell.angle_beta   90.00
_cell.angle_gamma   90.00
#
_symmetry.space_group_name_H-M   'P 1'
#
loop_
_entity.id
_entity.type
_entity.pdbx_description
1 polymer ?
#
loop_
_entity_poly.entity_id
_entity_poly.type
_entity_poly.pdbx_seq_one_letter_code
_entity_poly.pdbx_strand_id
1 'polypeptide(L)'
;MLICLSVFPFVNDSRSLLILFTQIFIFAIFAMSFDVLLGYTGIVSFGHCMFFGIGAYGVALLFDRQGVSITNFLIGLVAAIIISAIVSYIIGLLSLRLKSHFYAMLTLAISQLFFVLAEKWRGLTHGGDGFTFGVPDLFRDRFTFYYVTLICLIVIFILLRLFTKSSIGKVLKAISQNEQRVEALGYKVLHYQIIASIVAGVVATISGGLFVITLRFVNTTVFSIEMTLNALLMTMIGGVGTLIGAIAGAGIIESLKYYLSELATAYPIFERWTIILGLLYIIVLLVFPKGLVGTVKSLKNMKRNKKEKSAEVEQNV
;
A
#
# COMPACT_ATOMS: atom_id res chain seq x y z
N MET A 1 -9.59 -1.58 18.55
CA MET A 1 -8.31 -1.72 17.83
C MET A 1 -7.45 -0.45 17.88
N LEU A 2 -7.95 0.74 17.48
CA LEU A 2 -7.18 1.99 17.52
C LEU A 2 -6.72 2.37 18.94
N ILE A 3 -7.57 2.21 19.96
CA ILE A 3 -7.22 2.47 21.37
C ILE A 3 -6.10 1.53 21.83
N CYS A 4 -6.16 0.25 21.48
CA CYS A 4 -5.09 -0.70 21.82
C CYS A 4 -3.75 -0.31 21.16
N LEU A 5 -3.77 0.15 19.90
CA LEU A 5 -2.57 0.59 19.20
C LEU A 5 -2.00 1.91 19.77
N SER A 6 -2.86 2.83 20.24
CA SER A 6 -2.39 4.07 20.87
C SER A 6 -1.80 3.86 22.27
N VAL A 7 -2.24 2.84 22.99
CA VAL A 7 -1.75 2.51 24.35
C VAL A 7 -0.54 1.58 24.32
N PHE A 8 -0.35 0.83 23.23
CA PHE A 8 0.71 -0.17 23.09
C PHE A 8 2.12 0.33 23.43
N PRO A 9 2.57 1.54 22.98
CA PRO A 9 3.90 2.05 23.31
C PRO A 9 4.15 2.28 24.79
N PHE A 10 3.08 2.51 25.58
CA PHE A 10 3.20 2.72 27.03
C PHE A 10 3.30 1.40 27.81
N VAL A 11 2.86 0.28 27.22
CA VAL A 11 2.86 -1.03 27.87
C VAL A 11 4.14 -1.79 27.57
N ASN A 12 4.76 -1.53 26.41
CA ASN A 12 5.92 -2.28 25.96
C ASN A 12 6.97 -1.37 25.30
N ASP A 13 8.07 -1.13 26.00
CA ASP A 13 9.19 -0.28 25.57
C ASP A 13 10.15 -0.98 24.57
N SER A 14 9.75 -2.12 23.99
CA SER A 14 10.58 -2.85 23.03
C SER A 14 10.78 -2.04 21.75
N ARG A 15 12.00 -1.59 21.52
CA ARG A 15 12.40 -0.80 20.35
C ARG A 15 12.10 -1.52 19.03
N SER A 16 12.24 -2.82 18.99
CA SER A 16 11.97 -3.64 17.79
C SER A 16 10.48 -3.67 17.46
N LEU A 17 9.61 -3.76 18.45
CA LEU A 17 8.17 -3.76 18.24
C LEU A 17 7.65 -2.39 17.75
N LEU A 18 8.20 -1.28 18.27
CA LEU A 18 7.85 0.05 17.77
C LEU A 18 8.21 0.22 16.28
N ILE A 19 9.37 -0.27 15.86
CA ILE A 19 9.78 -0.27 14.46
C ILE A 19 8.83 -1.14 13.63
N LEU A 20 8.51 -2.34 14.10
CA LEU A 20 7.58 -3.25 13.42
C LEU A 20 6.22 -2.60 13.17
N PHE A 21 5.61 -2.03 14.21
CA PHE A 21 4.31 -1.38 14.06
C PHE A 21 4.38 -0.14 13.13
N THR A 22 5.45 0.63 13.20
CA THR A 22 5.68 1.75 12.28
C THR A 22 5.74 1.26 10.83
N GLN A 23 6.45 0.18 10.56
CA GLN A 23 6.49 -0.46 9.23
C GLN A 23 5.11 -0.98 8.81
N ILE A 24 4.39 -1.64 9.72
CA ILE A 24 3.00 -2.08 9.45
C ILE A 24 2.11 -0.90 9.04
N PHE A 25 2.19 0.25 9.71
CA PHE A 25 1.39 1.42 9.36
C PHE A 25 1.74 1.97 7.98
N ILE A 26 3.03 2.06 7.67
CA ILE A 26 3.52 2.53 6.37
C ILE A 26 3.08 1.60 5.25
N PHE A 27 3.29 0.29 5.40
CA PHE A 27 2.88 -0.68 4.40
C PHE A 27 1.35 -0.85 4.32
N ALA A 28 0.62 -0.60 5.40
CA ALA A 28 -0.84 -0.53 5.36
C ALA A 28 -1.34 0.63 4.49
N ILE A 29 -0.70 1.81 4.58
CA ILE A 29 -0.98 2.95 3.70
C ILE A 29 -0.71 2.55 2.24
N PHE A 30 0.43 1.89 1.97
CA PHE A 30 0.80 1.44 0.63
C PHE A 30 -0.16 0.37 0.09
N ALA A 31 -0.56 -0.60 0.90
CA ALA A 31 -1.53 -1.62 0.52
C ALA A 31 -2.93 -1.02 0.27
N MET A 32 -3.38 -0.06 1.10
CA MET A 32 -4.63 0.65 0.85
C MET A 32 -4.62 1.44 -0.46
N SER A 33 -3.49 2.06 -0.82
CA SER A 33 -3.34 2.76 -2.09
C SER A 33 -3.47 1.79 -3.28
N PHE A 34 -2.89 0.62 -3.17
CA PHE A 34 -3.00 -0.44 -4.18
C PHE A 34 -4.44 -1.00 -4.26
N ASP A 35 -5.13 -1.15 -3.12
CA ASP A 35 -6.53 -1.61 -3.08
C ASP A 35 -7.49 -0.63 -3.77
N VAL A 36 -7.19 0.66 -3.80
CA VAL A 36 -8.00 1.63 -4.57
C VAL A 36 -8.01 1.27 -6.06
N LEU A 37 -6.88 0.83 -6.62
CA LEU A 37 -6.81 0.40 -8.02
C LEU A 37 -7.38 -1.00 -8.19
N LEU A 38 -6.83 -1.99 -7.48
CA LEU A 38 -7.24 -3.39 -7.64
C LEU A 38 -8.69 -3.63 -7.22
N GLY A 39 -9.06 -3.15 -6.02
CA GLY A 39 -10.32 -3.50 -5.39
C GLY A 39 -11.51 -2.66 -5.84
N TYR A 40 -11.30 -1.39 -6.17
CA TYR A 40 -12.39 -0.49 -6.55
C TYR A 40 -12.47 -0.24 -8.04
N THR A 41 -11.39 -0.38 -8.82
CA THR A 41 -11.44 -0.22 -10.28
C THR A 41 -11.29 -1.53 -11.05
N GLY A 42 -10.82 -2.59 -10.41
CA GLY A 42 -10.50 -3.86 -11.06
C GLY A 42 -9.21 -3.83 -11.89
N ILE A 43 -8.42 -2.77 -11.78
CA ILE A 43 -7.19 -2.57 -12.56
C ILE A 43 -5.99 -3.06 -11.75
N VAL A 44 -5.19 -3.94 -12.34
CA VAL A 44 -3.92 -4.41 -11.77
C VAL A 44 -2.79 -3.54 -12.30
N SER A 45 -2.09 -2.82 -11.43
CA SER A 45 -0.90 -2.05 -11.76
C SER A 45 0.35 -2.75 -11.24
N PHE A 46 1.25 -3.19 -12.11
CA PHE A 46 2.56 -3.71 -11.69
C PHE A 46 3.62 -2.63 -11.50
N GLY A 47 3.29 -1.38 -11.81
CA GLY A 47 4.19 -0.25 -11.63
C GLY A 47 3.95 0.58 -10.38
N HIS A 48 3.17 0.09 -9.42
CA HIS A 48 2.77 0.89 -8.25
C HIS A 48 3.96 1.32 -7.38
N CYS A 49 5.05 0.52 -7.38
CA CYS A 49 6.32 0.84 -6.70
C CYS A 49 6.96 2.15 -7.18
N MET A 50 6.72 2.59 -8.42
CA MET A 50 7.29 3.86 -8.90
C MET A 50 6.82 5.05 -8.08
N PHE A 51 5.54 5.09 -7.67
CA PHE A 51 5.00 6.15 -6.82
C PHE A 51 5.59 6.11 -5.42
N PHE A 52 5.77 4.92 -4.87
CA PHE A 52 6.45 4.71 -3.60
C PHE A 52 7.90 5.20 -3.66
N GLY A 53 8.63 4.84 -4.72
CA GLY A 53 9.99 5.28 -4.96
C GLY A 53 10.10 6.80 -5.18
N ILE A 54 9.17 7.42 -5.91
CA ILE A 54 9.11 8.90 -6.07
C ILE A 54 8.97 9.56 -4.69
N GLY A 55 8.15 9.02 -3.79
CA GLY A 55 8.01 9.53 -2.42
C GLY A 55 9.28 9.39 -1.61
N ALA A 56 9.92 8.22 -1.65
CA ALA A 56 11.15 7.93 -0.94
C ALA A 56 12.30 8.84 -1.40
N TYR A 57 12.55 8.91 -2.70
CA TYR A 57 13.62 9.75 -3.25
C TYR A 57 13.31 11.25 -3.14
N GLY A 58 12.04 11.66 -3.27
CA GLY A 58 11.66 13.07 -3.15
C GLY A 58 12.01 13.66 -1.78
N VAL A 59 11.84 12.88 -0.71
CA VAL A 59 12.24 13.27 0.65
C VAL A 59 13.75 13.14 0.84
N ALA A 60 14.33 11.99 0.46
CA ALA A 60 15.74 11.71 0.68
C ALA A 60 16.68 12.68 -0.02
N LEU A 61 16.38 13.06 -1.26
CA LEU A 61 17.19 14.01 -2.05
C LEU A 61 17.19 15.43 -1.46
N LEU A 62 16.08 15.86 -0.86
CA LEU A 62 16.06 17.16 -0.19
C LEU A 62 16.89 17.14 1.09
N PHE A 63 16.85 16.05 1.83
CA PHE A 63 17.69 15.89 3.02
C PHE A 63 19.18 15.87 2.68
N ASP A 64 19.54 15.20 1.59
CA ASP A 64 20.93 15.12 1.13
C ASP A 64 21.47 16.50 0.68
N ARG A 65 20.66 17.27 -0.08
CA ARG A 65 21.12 18.52 -0.72
C ARG A 65 20.93 19.77 0.12
N GLN A 66 19.85 19.87 0.85
CA GLN A 66 19.46 21.10 1.59
C GLN A 66 19.54 20.94 3.11
N GLY A 67 19.95 19.76 3.56
CA GLY A 67 20.05 19.44 4.98
C GLY A 67 18.75 18.97 5.60
N VAL A 68 18.87 18.48 6.82
CA VAL A 68 17.82 17.79 7.55
C VAL A 68 16.95 18.79 8.31
N SER A 69 15.72 19.00 7.85
CA SER A 69 14.73 19.87 8.47
C SER A 69 13.31 19.35 8.24
N ILE A 70 12.38 19.66 9.13
CA ILE A 70 10.94 19.38 8.93
C ILE A 70 10.41 20.12 7.70
N THR A 71 10.87 21.34 7.46
CA THR A 71 10.50 22.12 6.27
C THR A 71 10.92 21.40 5.00
N ASN A 72 12.16 20.88 4.93
CA ASN A 72 12.64 20.12 3.78
C ASN A 72 11.90 18.80 3.60
N PHE A 73 11.48 18.15 4.70
CA PHE A 73 10.61 16.98 4.62
C PHE A 73 9.27 17.32 3.94
N LEU A 74 8.61 18.39 4.38
CA LEU A 74 7.31 18.79 3.81
C LEU A 74 7.45 19.23 2.36
N ILE A 75 8.48 20.02 2.02
CA ILE A 75 8.75 20.43 0.63
C ILE A 75 9.01 19.21 -0.25
N GLY A 76 9.85 18.26 0.20
CA GLY A 76 10.14 17.03 -0.53
C GLY A 76 8.91 16.16 -0.75
N LEU A 77 8.09 16.01 0.28
CA LEU A 77 6.87 15.25 0.18
C LEU A 77 5.86 15.91 -0.76
N VAL A 78 5.65 17.22 -0.67
CA VAL A 78 4.74 17.98 -1.57
C VAL A 78 5.24 17.91 -3.01
N ALA A 79 6.53 18.11 -3.26
CA ALA A 79 7.12 17.99 -4.59
C ALA A 79 6.93 16.57 -5.15
N ALA A 80 7.19 15.53 -4.35
CA ALA A 80 6.97 14.15 -4.73
C ALA A 80 5.49 13.86 -5.05
N ILE A 81 4.54 14.39 -4.28
CA ILE A 81 3.11 14.27 -4.53
C ILE A 81 2.73 14.90 -5.88
N ILE A 82 3.23 16.09 -6.17
CA ILE A 82 2.98 16.77 -7.45
C ILE A 82 3.53 15.94 -8.61
N ILE A 83 4.78 15.48 -8.51
CA ILE A 83 5.41 14.63 -9.53
C ILE A 83 4.61 13.34 -9.72
N SER A 84 4.22 12.68 -8.63
CA SER A 84 3.42 11.46 -8.65
C SER A 84 2.06 11.66 -9.32
N ALA A 85 1.38 12.78 -9.03
CA ALA A 85 0.09 13.12 -9.65
C ALA A 85 0.26 13.34 -11.17
N ILE A 86 1.30 14.05 -11.60
CA ILE A 86 1.60 14.27 -13.02
C ILE A 86 1.92 12.94 -13.72
N VAL A 87 2.80 12.13 -13.14
CA VAL A 87 3.18 10.81 -13.69
C VAL A 87 1.96 9.91 -13.77
N SER A 88 1.14 9.85 -12.72
CA SER A 88 -0.10 9.08 -12.70
C SER A 88 -1.10 9.54 -13.77
N TYR A 89 -1.24 10.85 -13.97
CA TYR A 89 -2.10 11.40 -15.01
C TYR A 89 -1.62 11.02 -16.42
N ILE A 90 -0.31 11.15 -16.68
CA ILE A 90 0.28 10.78 -17.99
C ILE A 90 0.11 9.28 -18.25
N ILE A 91 0.41 8.43 -17.26
CA ILE A 91 0.22 6.99 -17.37
C ILE A 91 -1.25 6.65 -17.57
N GLY A 92 -2.14 7.32 -16.84
CA GLY A 92 -3.58 7.14 -17.00
C GLY A 92 -4.05 7.45 -18.42
N LEU A 93 -3.60 8.56 -19.02
CA LEU A 93 -3.95 8.93 -20.41
C LEU A 93 -3.42 7.93 -21.44
N LEU A 94 -2.20 7.41 -21.24
CA LEU A 94 -1.55 6.50 -22.20
C LEU A 94 -2.07 5.07 -22.04
N SER A 95 -2.22 4.59 -20.81
CA SER A 95 -2.41 3.18 -20.50
C SER A 95 -3.86 2.76 -20.36
N LEU A 96 -4.73 3.63 -19.81
CA LEU A 96 -6.12 3.26 -19.53
C LEU A 96 -7.01 3.18 -20.77
N ARG A 97 -6.49 3.56 -21.95
CA ARG A 97 -7.11 3.29 -23.25
C ARG A 97 -6.88 1.86 -23.73
N LEU A 98 -5.94 1.15 -23.09
CA LEU A 98 -5.57 -0.21 -23.44
C LEU A 98 -6.39 -1.20 -22.60
N LYS A 99 -6.58 -2.42 -23.10
CA LYS A 99 -7.20 -3.49 -22.32
C LYS A 99 -6.37 -3.80 -21.06
N SER A 100 -7.01 -4.27 -20.00
CA SER A 100 -6.43 -4.49 -18.66
C SER A 100 -5.05 -5.15 -18.65
N HIS A 101 -4.80 -6.17 -19.49
CA HIS A 101 -3.50 -6.84 -19.56
C HIS A 101 -2.38 -5.92 -20.11
N PHE A 102 -2.68 -5.10 -21.12
CA PHE A 102 -1.71 -4.14 -21.67
C PHE A 102 -1.41 -3.01 -20.67
N TYR A 103 -2.40 -2.60 -19.87
CA TYR A 103 -2.19 -1.65 -18.78
C TYR A 103 -1.17 -2.17 -17.77
N ALA A 104 -1.33 -3.41 -17.32
CA ALA A 104 -0.41 -4.04 -16.38
C ALA A 104 1.03 -4.11 -16.91
N MET A 105 1.20 -4.50 -18.18
CA MET A 105 2.52 -4.57 -18.84
C MET A 105 3.15 -3.20 -19.01
N LEU A 106 2.36 -2.18 -19.41
CA LEU A 106 2.88 -0.83 -19.62
C LEU A 106 3.28 -0.18 -18.29
N THR A 107 2.49 -0.35 -17.23
CA THR A 107 2.87 0.16 -15.91
C THR A 107 4.12 -0.51 -15.37
N LEU A 108 4.33 -1.81 -15.62
CA LEU A 108 5.56 -2.51 -15.32
C LEU A 108 6.75 -1.90 -16.08
N ALA A 109 6.60 -1.70 -17.40
CA ALA A 109 7.67 -1.14 -18.22
C ALA A 109 8.07 0.28 -17.75
N ILE A 110 7.08 1.11 -17.40
CA ILE A 110 7.34 2.47 -16.89
C ILE A 110 8.02 2.41 -15.52
N SER A 111 7.61 1.50 -14.63
CA SER A 111 8.29 1.38 -13.33
C SER A 111 9.73 0.91 -13.48
N GLN A 112 10.01 0.01 -14.43
CA GLN A 112 11.38 -0.41 -14.76
C GLN A 112 12.20 0.75 -15.36
N LEU A 113 11.57 1.64 -16.12
CA LEU A 113 12.21 2.86 -16.58
C LEU A 113 12.66 3.72 -15.38
N PHE A 114 11.79 3.94 -14.37
CA PHE A 114 12.14 4.68 -13.16
C PHE A 114 13.26 3.99 -12.37
N PHE A 115 13.23 2.66 -12.27
CA PHE A 115 14.27 1.87 -11.63
C PHE A 115 15.63 2.08 -12.31
N VAL A 116 15.70 1.88 -13.65
CA VAL A 116 16.91 2.03 -14.44
C VAL A 116 17.40 3.49 -14.41
N LEU A 117 16.48 4.46 -14.47
CA LEU A 117 16.80 5.87 -14.40
C LEU A 117 17.44 6.22 -13.05
N ALA A 118 16.86 5.71 -11.95
CA ALA A 118 17.43 5.87 -10.62
C ALA A 118 18.80 5.19 -10.49
N GLU A 119 18.99 4.02 -11.12
CA GLU A 119 20.26 3.30 -11.09
C GLU A 119 21.37 4.00 -11.89
N LYS A 120 21.04 4.55 -13.07
CA LYS A 120 21.99 5.15 -13.98
C LYS A 120 22.32 6.62 -13.66
N TRP A 121 21.40 7.34 -13.06
CA TRP A 121 21.57 8.77 -12.76
C TRP A 121 22.36 9.01 -11.46
N ARG A 122 23.59 8.53 -11.43
CA ARG A 122 24.46 8.60 -10.24
C ARG A 122 24.62 10.00 -9.63
N GLY A 123 24.63 11.05 -10.45
CA GLY A 123 24.75 12.44 -9.98
C GLY A 123 23.52 12.95 -9.21
N LEU A 124 22.37 12.26 -9.29
CA LEU A 124 21.15 12.61 -8.55
C LEU A 124 20.85 11.61 -7.44
N THR A 125 20.87 10.32 -7.75
CA THR A 125 20.35 9.23 -6.91
C THR A 125 21.44 8.41 -6.22
N HIS A 126 22.70 8.70 -6.46
CA HIS A 126 23.87 7.87 -6.08
C HIS A 126 23.85 6.44 -6.67
N GLY A 127 22.89 6.17 -7.57
CA GLY A 127 22.77 4.88 -8.24
C GLY A 127 22.31 3.74 -7.33
N GLY A 128 22.76 2.51 -7.64
CA GLY A 128 22.42 1.30 -6.88
C GLY A 128 22.98 1.25 -5.45
N ASP A 129 24.08 1.99 -5.19
CA ASP A 129 24.71 2.03 -3.86
C ASP A 129 23.82 2.74 -2.83
N GLY A 130 22.97 3.67 -3.30
CA GLY A 130 22.12 4.48 -2.43
C GLY A 130 22.91 5.44 -1.54
N PHE A 131 22.21 6.09 -0.62
CA PHE A 131 22.86 7.00 0.33
C PHE A 131 22.09 7.05 1.65
N THR A 132 22.82 7.35 2.73
CA THR A 132 22.30 7.56 4.08
C THR A 132 22.13 9.05 4.34
N PHE A 133 21.15 9.41 5.13
CA PHE A 133 20.87 10.79 5.54
C PHE A 133 20.39 10.83 6.99
N GLY A 134 20.50 11.99 7.59
CA GLY A 134 19.91 12.25 8.90
C GLY A 134 18.39 12.37 8.83
N VAL A 135 17.74 12.38 9.98
CA VAL A 135 16.31 12.68 10.11
C VAL A 135 16.11 13.87 11.04
N PRO A 136 15.06 14.69 10.83
CA PRO A 136 14.72 15.79 11.73
C PRO A 136 14.58 15.31 13.18
N ASP A 137 14.94 16.15 14.14
CA ASP A 137 14.93 15.78 15.57
C ASP A 137 13.57 15.28 16.03
N LEU A 138 12.47 15.82 15.46
CA LEU A 138 11.11 15.35 15.74
C LEU A 138 10.91 13.86 15.38
N PHE A 139 11.53 13.38 14.30
CA PHE A 139 11.43 11.99 13.83
C PHE A 139 12.56 11.10 14.36
N ARG A 140 13.51 11.68 15.10
CA ARG A 140 14.60 10.94 15.71
C ARG A 140 14.12 10.09 16.87
N ASP A 141 13.13 10.62 17.62
CA ASP A 141 12.44 9.87 18.65
C ASP A 141 11.45 8.89 18.04
N ARG A 142 11.59 7.61 18.38
CA ARG A 142 10.77 6.51 17.83
C ARG A 142 9.33 6.58 18.28
N PHE A 143 9.06 7.05 19.50
CA PHE A 143 7.70 7.24 19.99
C PHE A 143 6.97 8.30 19.18
N THR A 144 7.59 9.44 18.98
CA THR A 144 7.02 10.51 18.17
C THR A 144 6.76 10.08 16.75
N PHE A 145 7.70 9.36 16.12
CA PHE A 145 7.54 8.89 14.75
C PHE A 145 6.45 7.80 14.63
N TYR A 146 6.32 6.92 15.62
CA TYR A 146 5.22 5.96 15.70
C TYR A 146 3.85 6.66 15.66
N TYR A 147 3.65 7.72 16.48
CA TYR A 147 2.40 8.45 16.49
C TYR A 147 2.16 9.23 15.19
N VAL A 148 3.18 9.81 14.60
CA VAL A 148 3.08 10.47 13.29
C VAL A 148 2.60 9.49 12.22
N THR A 149 3.18 8.29 12.14
CA THR A 149 2.76 7.28 11.16
C THR A 149 1.37 6.72 11.45
N LEU A 150 1.00 6.55 12.72
CA LEU A 150 -0.34 6.13 13.13
C LEU A 150 -1.40 7.18 12.74
N ILE A 151 -1.14 8.46 13.02
CA ILE A 151 -2.04 9.56 12.66
C ILE A 151 -2.18 9.63 11.14
N CYS A 152 -1.07 9.51 10.40
CA CYS A 152 -1.06 9.49 8.94
C CYS A 152 -1.91 8.33 8.39
N LEU A 153 -1.78 7.12 8.95
CA LEU A 153 -2.61 5.96 8.60
C LEU A 153 -4.09 6.25 8.82
N ILE A 154 -4.46 6.81 9.98
CA ILE A 154 -5.86 7.13 10.31
C ILE A 154 -6.42 8.17 9.35
N VAL A 155 -5.69 9.24 9.10
CA VAL A 155 -6.11 10.32 8.18
C VAL A 155 -6.31 9.76 6.77
N ILE A 156 -5.34 9.01 6.25
CA ILE A 156 -5.42 8.41 4.92
C ILE A 156 -6.57 7.40 4.85
N PHE A 157 -6.77 6.58 5.87
CA PHE A 157 -7.89 5.66 5.94
C PHE A 157 -9.24 6.39 5.86
N ILE A 158 -9.40 7.48 6.63
CA ILE A 158 -10.63 8.29 6.60
C ILE A 158 -10.83 8.90 5.21
N LEU A 159 -9.80 9.51 4.62
CA LEU A 159 -9.86 10.12 3.29
C LEU A 159 -10.21 9.09 2.21
N LEU A 160 -9.56 7.93 2.20
CA LEU A 160 -9.86 6.86 1.25
C LEU A 160 -11.26 6.28 1.47
N ARG A 161 -11.71 6.16 2.71
CA ARG A 161 -13.07 5.71 3.03
C ARG A 161 -14.13 6.71 2.53
N LEU A 162 -13.89 8.01 2.68
CA LEU A 162 -14.76 9.05 2.12
C LEU A 162 -14.75 9.01 0.59
N PHE A 163 -13.57 8.89 -0.02
CA PHE A 163 -13.42 8.76 -1.47
C PHE A 163 -14.18 7.53 -2.01
N THR A 164 -13.99 6.36 -1.42
CA THR A 164 -14.64 5.12 -1.88
C THR A 164 -16.16 5.08 -1.65
N LYS A 165 -16.67 5.86 -0.69
CA LYS A 165 -18.12 6.02 -0.45
C LYS A 165 -18.75 7.14 -1.27
N SER A 166 -17.97 8.03 -1.87
CA SER A 166 -18.44 9.13 -2.71
C SER A 166 -19.14 8.63 -3.99
N SER A 167 -19.74 9.52 -4.74
CA SER A 167 -20.32 9.21 -6.07
C SER A 167 -19.26 8.64 -7.01
N ILE A 168 -18.03 9.20 -6.98
CA ILE A 168 -16.89 8.70 -7.76
C ILE A 168 -16.56 7.24 -7.37
N GLY A 169 -16.45 6.94 -6.09
CA GLY A 169 -16.15 5.58 -5.61
C GLY A 169 -17.23 4.55 -5.99
N LYS A 170 -18.50 4.96 -6.02
CA LYS A 170 -19.61 4.10 -6.48
C LYS A 170 -19.50 3.80 -7.98
N VAL A 171 -19.18 4.79 -8.80
CA VAL A 171 -18.95 4.61 -10.25
C VAL A 171 -17.75 3.71 -10.49
N LEU A 172 -16.63 3.91 -9.78
CA LEU A 172 -15.44 3.04 -9.86
C LEU A 172 -15.81 1.58 -9.56
N LYS A 173 -16.58 1.34 -8.51
CA LYS A 173 -17.04 0.00 -8.16
C LYS A 173 -17.97 -0.61 -9.21
N ALA A 174 -18.77 0.19 -9.90
CA ALA A 174 -19.59 -0.26 -11.02
C ALA A 174 -18.69 -0.63 -12.23
N ILE A 175 -17.66 0.18 -12.52
CA ILE A 175 -16.66 -0.08 -13.57
C ILE A 175 -15.95 -1.42 -13.31
N SER A 176 -15.52 -1.70 -12.07
CA SER A 176 -14.88 -2.98 -11.73
C SER A 176 -15.75 -4.22 -11.96
N GLN A 177 -17.06 -4.05 -11.95
CA GLN A 177 -18.02 -5.14 -12.23
C GLN A 177 -18.29 -5.32 -13.73
N ASN A 178 -18.51 -4.24 -14.45
CA ASN A 178 -18.74 -4.27 -15.90
C ASN A 178 -18.54 -2.86 -16.52
N GLU A 179 -17.36 -2.68 -17.12
CA GLU A 179 -16.94 -1.44 -17.75
C GLU A 179 -17.87 -1.02 -18.90
N GLN A 180 -18.19 -1.98 -19.80
CA GLN A 180 -19.04 -1.72 -20.97
C GLN A 180 -20.45 -1.25 -20.58
N ARG A 181 -21.01 -1.81 -19.49
CA ARG A 181 -22.31 -1.38 -18.99
C ARG A 181 -22.28 0.06 -18.47
N VAL A 182 -21.20 0.46 -17.81
CA VAL A 182 -21.04 1.83 -17.30
C VAL A 182 -20.85 2.83 -18.43
N GLU A 183 -20.12 2.46 -19.49
CA GLU A 183 -20.01 3.26 -20.72
C GLU A 183 -21.37 3.42 -21.43
N ALA A 184 -22.14 2.35 -21.54
CA ALA A 184 -23.48 2.38 -22.13
C ALA A 184 -24.44 3.29 -21.35
N LEU A 185 -24.22 3.52 -20.05
CA LEU A 185 -24.95 4.50 -19.23
C LEU A 185 -24.44 5.95 -19.42
N GLY A 186 -23.46 6.19 -20.31
CA GLY A 186 -22.94 7.51 -20.63
C GLY A 186 -21.81 8.02 -19.75
N TYR A 187 -21.27 7.19 -18.85
CA TYR A 187 -20.13 7.59 -18.02
C TYR A 187 -18.81 7.49 -18.80
N LYS A 188 -17.95 8.50 -18.68
CA LYS A 188 -16.60 8.51 -19.26
C LYS A 188 -15.65 7.70 -18.37
N VAL A 189 -15.60 6.38 -18.50
CA VAL A 189 -14.84 5.44 -17.64
C VAL A 189 -13.39 5.88 -17.46
N LEU A 190 -12.70 6.27 -18.53
CA LEU A 190 -11.32 6.74 -18.51
C LEU A 190 -11.07 7.84 -17.46
N HIS A 191 -11.96 8.82 -17.32
CA HIS A 191 -11.77 9.91 -16.36
C HIS A 191 -11.82 9.42 -14.91
N TYR A 192 -12.74 8.51 -14.61
CA TYR A 192 -12.84 7.93 -13.27
C TYR A 192 -11.62 7.08 -12.91
N GLN A 193 -11.13 6.30 -13.86
CA GLN A 193 -9.94 5.46 -13.68
C GLN A 193 -8.67 6.33 -13.48
N ILE A 194 -8.53 7.44 -14.23
CA ILE A 194 -7.43 8.41 -14.04
C ILE A 194 -7.48 9.01 -12.62
N ILE A 195 -8.66 9.43 -12.15
CA ILE A 195 -8.81 9.99 -10.79
C ILE A 195 -8.38 8.95 -9.75
N ALA A 196 -8.82 7.70 -9.90
CA ALA A 196 -8.42 6.61 -8.98
C ALA A 196 -6.90 6.37 -9.01
N SER A 197 -6.28 6.40 -10.19
CA SER A 197 -4.83 6.25 -10.35
C SER A 197 -4.06 7.38 -9.67
N ILE A 198 -4.51 8.63 -9.80
CA ILE A 198 -3.89 9.79 -9.13
C ILE A 198 -4.00 9.65 -7.61
N VAL A 199 -5.19 9.34 -7.09
CA VAL A 199 -5.40 9.15 -5.64
C VAL A 199 -4.51 8.03 -5.12
N ALA A 200 -4.48 6.90 -5.80
CA ALA A 200 -3.63 5.76 -5.42
C ALA A 200 -2.14 6.12 -5.47
N GLY A 201 -1.68 6.78 -6.55
CA GLY A 201 -0.29 7.21 -6.69
C GLY A 201 0.14 8.19 -5.60
N VAL A 202 -0.68 9.19 -5.29
CA VAL A 202 -0.41 10.16 -4.21
C VAL A 202 -0.28 9.46 -2.85
N VAL A 203 -1.19 8.56 -2.52
CA VAL A 203 -1.15 7.81 -1.25
C VAL A 203 0.08 6.91 -1.17
N ALA A 204 0.45 6.24 -2.26
CA ALA A 204 1.67 5.43 -2.35
C ALA A 204 2.93 6.29 -2.14
N THR A 205 2.95 7.51 -2.70
CA THR A 205 4.04 8.48 -2.53
C THR A 205 4.21 8.91 -1.08
N ILE A 206 3.12 9.17 -0.37
CA ILE A 206 3.17 9.49 1.06
C ILE A 206 3.76 8.32 1.86
N SER A 207 3.35 7.10 1.54
CA SER A 207 3.91 5.90 2.18
C SER A 207 5.42 5.77 1.95
N GLY A 208 5.89 5.99 0.71
CA GLY A 208 7.32 5.96 0.38
C GLY A 208 8.14 7.02 1.13
N GLY A 209 7.59 8.25 1.25
CA GLY A 209 8.22 9.32 2.01
C GLY A 209 8.35 9.02 3.52
N LEU A 210 7.38 8.33 4.11
CA LEU A 210 7.45 7.86 5.51
C LEU A 210 8.41 6.68 5.67
N PHE A 211 8.44 5.77 4.69
CA PHE A 211 9.31 4.60 4.71
C PHE A 211 10.79 4.96 4.78
N VAL A 212 11.21 5.94 4.00
CA VAL A 212 12.61 6.35 3.93
C VAL A 212 13.11 6.96 5.23
N ILE A 213 12.25 7.62 6.01
CA ILE A 213 12.57 8.14 7.34
C ILE A 213 12.85 6.99 8.32
N THR A 214 12.09 5.90 8.21
CA THR A 214 12.29 4.71 9.07
C THR A 214 13.65 4.09 8.83
N LEU A 215 14.06 3.96 7.57
CA LEU A 215 15.33 3.33 7.19
C LEU A 215 16.54 4.25 7.33
N ARG A 216 16.36 5.58 7.19
CA ARG A 216 17.44 6.57 7.12
C ARG A 216 18.43 6.29 5.98
N PHE A 217 17.96 5.58 5.00
CA PHE A 217 18.70 5.13 3.84
C PHE A 217 17.75 4.97 2.65
N VAL A 218 18.19 5.30 1.47
CA VAL A 218 17.45 5.07 0.23
C VAL A 218 18.38 4.46 -0.81
N ASN A 219 17.86 3.48 -1.52
CA ASN A 219 18.50 2.90 -2.69
C ASN A 219 17.43 2.59 -3.76
N THR A 220 17.87 2.12 -4.92
CA THR A 220 16.99 1.86 -6.07
C THR A 220 15.97 0.74 -5.83
N THR A 221 16.15 -0.10 -4.81
CA THR A 221 15.22 -1.20 -4.49
C THR A 221 13.79 -0.75 -4.17
N VAL A 222 13.60 0.53 -3.77
CA VAL A 222 12.25 1.10 -3.57
C VAL A 222 11.43 1.15 -4.86
N PHE A 223 12.07 1.11 -6.03
CA PHE A 223 11.44 1.01 -7.35
C PHE A 223 11.29 -0.45 -7.83
N SER A 224 11.72 -1.45 -7.06
CA SER A 224 11.67 -2.84 -7.47
C SER A 224 10.23 -3.34 -7.59
N ILE A 225 10.00 -4.27 -8.50
CA ILE A 225 8.70 -4.93 -8.67
C ILE A 225 8.27 -5.66 -7.40
N GLU A 226 9.21 -6.09 -6.58
CA GLU A 226 8.96 -6.77 -5.30
C GLU A 226 8.11 -5.91 -4.37
N MET A 227 8.31 -4.58 -4.36
CA MET A 227 7.49 -3.65 -3.58
C MET A 227 6.03 -3.67 -4.04
N THR A 228 5.79 -3.68 -5.36
CA THR A 228 4.41 -3.80 -5.90
C THR A 228 3.80 -5.15 -5.55
N LEU A 229 4.55 -6.25 -5.69
CA LEU A 229 4.08 -7.59 -5.35
C LEU A 229 3.75 -7.71 -3.85
N ASN A 230 4.53 -7.10 -2.98
CA ASN A 230 4.22 -7.04 -1.55
C ASN A 230 2.88 -6.34 -1.30
N ALA A 231 2.63 -5.17 -1.92
CA ALA A 231 1.34 -4.48 -1.80
C ALA A 231 0.17 -5.32 -2.35
N LEU A 232 0.36 -5.98 -3.49
CA LEU A 232 -0.61 -6.90 -4.08
C LEU A 232 -0.97 -8.01 -3.09
N LEU A 233 0.04 -8.69 -2.52
CA LEU A 233 -0.14 -9.81 -1.58
C LEU A 233 -0.83 -9.35 -0.30
N MET A 234 -0.42 -8.21 0.28
CA MET A 234 -1.08 -7.61 1.44
C MET A 234 -2.57 -7.37 1.17
N THR A 235 -2.89 -6.82 0.01
CA THR A 235 -4.27 -6.54 -0.40
C THR A 235 -5.06 -7.82 -0.64
N MET A 236 -4.48 -8.83 -1.30
CA MET A 236 -5.15 -10.10 -1.58
C MET A 236 -5.39 -10.92 -0.31
N ILE A 237 -4.41 -11.05 0.56
CA ILE A 237 -4.54 -11.77 1.85
C ILE A 237 -5.56 -11.07 2.74
N GLY A 238 -5.51 -9.74 2.79
CA GLY A 238 -6.45 -8.97 3.59
C GLY A 238 -7.88 -9.02 3.08
N GLY A 239 -8.04 -9.02 1.77
CA GLY A 239 -9.34 -9.04 1.05
C GLY A 239 -9.53 -7.83 0.16
N VAL A 240 -9.46 -8.08 -1.14
CA VAL A 240 -9.60 -7.07 -2.22
C VAL A 240 -10.89 -6.28 -2.10
N GLY A 241 -10.81 -4.97 -2.31
CA GLY A 241 -11.95 -4.04 -2.22
C GLY A 241 -12.38 -3.71 -0.79
N THR A 242 -11.49 -3.95 0.19
CA THR A 242 -11.73 -3.59 1.58
C THR A 242 -10.50 -2.93 2.19
N LEU A 243 -10.57 -1.61 2.40
CA LEU A 243 -9.45 -0.86 3.01
C LEU A 243 -8.99 -1.44 4.36
N ILE A 244 -9.93 -1.95 5.18
CA ILE A 244 -9.61 -2.63 6.45
C ILE A 244 -8.86 -3.94 6.18
N GLY A 245 -9.21 -4.64 5.11
CA GLY A 245 -8.49 -5.84 4.66
C GLY A 245 -7.03 -5.53 4.34
N ALA A 246 -6.77 -4.49 3.55
CA ALA A 246 -5.43 -4.07 3.21
C ALA A 246 -4.57 -3.77 4.45
N ILE A 247 -5.15 -3.10 5.48
CA ILE A 247 -4.48 -2.87 6.77
C ILE A 247 -4.17 -4.19 7.48
N ALA A 248 -5.14 -5.11 7.56
CA ALA A 248 -4.95 -6.40 8.20
C ALA A 248 -3.92 -7.26 7.46
N GLY A 249 -3.95 -7.26 6.12
CA GLY A 249 -2.98 -7.97 5.30
C GLY A 249 -1.56 -7.45 5.49
N ALA A 250 -1.38 -6.13 5.53
CA ALA A 250 -0.08 -5.52 5.83
C ALA A 250 0.41 -5.92 7.23
N GLY A 251 -0.48 -5.90 8.24
CA GLY A 251 -0.15 -6.34 9.59
C GLY A 251 0.32 -7.79 9.65
N ILE A 252 -0.37 -8.69 8.95
CA ILE A 252 -0.02 -10.11 8.92
C ILE A 252 1.32 -10.33 8.22
N ILE A 253 1.51 -9.74 7.03
CA ILE A 253 2.73 -9.95 6.24
C ILE A 253 3.96 -9.38 6.95
N GLU A 254 3.89 -8.15 7.45
CA GLU A 254 5.03 -7.52 8.11
C GLU A 254 5.36 -8.21 9.45
N SER A 255 4.35 -8.62 10.23
CA SER A 255 4.59 -9.41 11.44
C SER A 255 5.22 -10.76 11.11
N LEU A 256 4.77 -11.42 10.05
CA LEU A 256 5.31 -12.71 9.62
C LEU A 256 6.77 -12.59 9.16
N LYS A 257 7.09 -11.54 8.37
CA LYS A 257 8.48 -11.24 7.97
C LYS A 257 9.38 -11.03 9.19
N TYR A 258 8.90 -10.26 10.16
CA TYR A 258 9.64 -9.98 11.38
C TYR A 258 9.95 -11.26 12.16
N TYR A 259 8.94 -12.09 12.46
CA TYR A 259 9.13 -13.32 13.21
C TYR A 259 9.96 -14.37 12.45
N LEU A 260 9.79 -14.51 11.14
CA LEU A 260 10.61 -15.41 10.34
C LEU A 260 12.07 -14.96 10.26
N SER A 261 12.31 -13.65 10.17
CA SER A 261 13.65 -13.07 10.20
C SER A 261 14.33 -13.28 11.58
N GLU A 262 13.57 -13.19 12.67
CA GLU A 262 14.06 -13.46 14.03
C GLU A 262 14.39 -14.95 14.21
N LEU A 263 13.52 -15.85 13.73
CA LEU A 263 13.77 -17.29 13.74
C LEU A 263 14.99 -17.69 12.89
N ALA A 264 15.26 -16.95 11.81
CA ALA A 264 16.42 -17.18 10.95
C ALA A 264 17.74 -16.96 11.69
N THR A 265 17.78 -16.09 12.70
CA THR A 265 18.98 -15.89 13.53
C THR A 265 19.21 -17.04 14.51
N ALA A 266 18.15 -17.77 14.88
CA ALA A 266 18.23 -18.88 15.83
C ALA A 266 18.41 -20.26 15.16
N TYR A 267 17.87 -20.44 13.96
CA TYR A 267 17.84 -21.73 13.26
C TYR A 267 18.25 -21.58 11.79
N PRO A 268 19.32 -22.23 11.30
CA PRO A 268 19.80 -22.12 9.91
C PRO A 268 18.78 -22.53 8.85
N ILE A 269 17.82 -23.39 9.20
CA ILE A 269 16.76 -23.83 8.27
C ILE A 269 15.87 -22.66 7.80
N PHE A 270 15.77 -21.60 8.61
CA PHE A 270 15.02 -20.38 8.30
C PHE A 270 15.83 -19.29 7.61
N GLU A 271 17.12 -19.49 7.31
CA GLU A 271 17.92 -18.53 6.53
C GLU A 271 17.27 -18.17 5.20
N ARG A 272 16.54 -19.12 4.60
CA ARG A 272 15.78 -18.93 3.36
C ARG A 272 14.29 -18.61 3.61
N TRP A 273 14.01 -17.83 4.64
CA TRP A 273 12.64 -17.44 5.04
C TRP A 273 11.79 -16.87 3.89
N THR A 274 12.41 -16.25 2.88
CA THR A 274 11.73 -15.74 1.68
C THR A 274 11.02 -16.86 0.90
N ILE A 275 11.59 -18.07 0.84
CA ILE A 275 10.97 -19.24 0.18
C ILE A 275 9.75 -19.70 1.00
N ILE A 276 9.88 -19.70 2.33
CA ILE A 276 8.79 -20.08 3.25
C ILE A 276 7.64 -19.09 3.10
N LEU A 277 7.94 -17.79 3.03
CA LEU A 277 6.94 -16.75 2.74
C LEU A 277 6.25 -16.97 1.38
N GLY A 278 7.01 -17.24 0.32
CA GLY A 278 6.45 -17.51 -1.00
C GLY A 278 5.49 -18.70 -1.01
N LEU A 279 5.87 -19.81 -0.35
CA LEU A 279 5.02 -20.98 -0.20
C LEU A 279 3.74 -20.66 0.60
N LEU A 280 3.89 -19.92 1.69
CA LEU A 280 2.76 -19.51 2.52
C LEU A 280 1.79 -18.59 1.75
N TYR A 281 2.31 -17.70 0.90
CA TYR A 281 1.47 -16.87 0.02
C TYR A 281 0.63 -17.74 -0.93
N ILE A 282 1.24 -18.75 -1.55
CA ILE A 282 0.52 -19.68 -2.44
C ILE A 282 -0.59 -20.41 -1.66
N ILE A 283 -0.28 -20.93 -0.48
CA ILE A 283 -1.26 -21.63 0.36
C ILE A 283 -2.41 -20.71 0.75
N VAL A 284 -2.12 -19.48 1.22
CA VAL A 284 -3.15 -18.54 1.64
C VAL A 284 -4.06 -18.13 0.47
N LEU A 285 -3.50 -17.91 -0.72
CA LEU A 285 -4.29 -17.59 -1.91
C LEU A 285 -5.21 -18.74 -2.36
N LEU A 286 -4.75 -19.99 -2.23
CA LEU A 286 -5.54 -21.17 -2.57
C LEU A 286 -6.67 -21.42 -1.55
N VAL A 287 -6.39 -21.22 -0.26
CA VAL A 287 -7.35 -21.50 0.83
C VAL A 287 -8.34 -20.35 1.01
N PHE A 288 -7.93 -19.10 0.82
CA PHE A 288 -8.73 -17.89 1.04
C PHE A 288 -8.86 -17.02 -0.22
N PRO A 289 -9.52 -17.49 -1.29
CA PRO A 289 -9.60 -16.75 -2.55
C PRO A 289 -10.35 -15.41 -2.44
N LYS A 290 -11.15 -15.20 -1.37
CA LYS A 290 -11.82 -13.92 -1.06
C LYS A 290 -11.07 -13.07 -0.02
N GLY A 291 -9.87 -13.49 0.38
CA GLY A 291 -9.11 -12.90 1.47
C GLY A 291 -9.74 -13.13 2.86
N LEU A 292 -9.00 -12.79 3.91
CA LEU A 292 -9.43 -13.04 5.30
C LEU A 292 -10.70 -12.28 5.68
N VAL A 293 -10.77 -10.99 5.36
CA VAL A 293 -11.94 -10.16 5.69
C VAL A 293 -13.16 -10.57 4.87
N GLY A 294 -12.98 -10.95 3.60
CA GLY A 294 -14.05 -11.45 2.73
C GLY A 294 -14.63 -12.77 3.26
N THR A 295 -13.79 -13.68 3.73
CA THR A 295 -14.19 -14.97 4.29
C THR A 295 -14.94 -14.79 5.61
N VAL A 296 -14.47 -13.92 6.51
CA VAL A 296 -15.15 -13.60 7.78
C VAL A 296 -16.54 -13.00 7.53
N LYS A 297 -16.65 -12.08 6.54
CA LYS A 297 -17.94 -11.49 6.17
C LYS A 297 -18.91 -12.50 5.57
N SER A 298 -18.42 -13.43 4.75
CA SER A 298 -19.21 -14.52 4.16
C SER A 298 -19.74 -15.46 5.24
N LEU A 299 -18.90 -15.84 6.21
CA LEU A 299 -19.30 -16.69 7.33
C LEU A 299 -20.35 -16.00 8.23
N LYS A 300 -20.20 -14.71 8.47
CA LYS A 300 -21.17 -13.93 9.26
C LYS A 300 -22.53 -13.84 8.55
N ASN A 301 -22.54 -13.65 7.23
CA ASN A 301 -23.77 -13.62 6.44
C ASN A 301 -24.46 -15.00 6.39
N MET A 302 -23.70 -16.09 6.26
CA MET A 302 -24.27 -17.44 6.32
C MET A 302 -24.93 -17.74 7.67
N LYS A 303 -24.31 -17.33 8.78
CA LYS A 303 -24.90 -17.48 10.13
C LYS A 303 -26.17 -16.65 10.30
N ARG A 304 -26.24 -15.44 9.70
CA ARG A 304 -27.42 -14.58 9.74
C ARG A 304 -28.58 -15.18 8.95
N ASN A 305 -28.33 -15.60 7.71
CA ASN A 305 -29.36 -16.24 6.87
C ASN A 305 -29.87 -17.56 7.47
N LYS A 306 -28.99 -18.30 8.19
CA LYS A 306 -29.43 -19.54 8.89
C LYS A 306 -30.33 -19.23 10.07
N LYS A 307 -30.09 -18.12 10.80
CA LYS A 307 -30.96 -17.66 11.89
C LYS A 307 -32.30 -17.12 11.37
N GLU A 308 -32.31 -16.38 10.27
CA GLU A 308 -33.53 -15.85 9.65
C GLU A 308 -34.41 -17.01 9.15
N LYS A 309 -33.84 -18.04 8.49
CA LYS A 309 -34.59 -19.24 8.09
C LYS A 309 -35.11 -20.06 9.26
N SER A 310 -34.37 -20.16 10.38
CA SER A 310 -34.87 -20.87 11.57
C SER A 310 -36.06 -20.14 12.22
N ALA A 311 -36.02 -18.80 12.24
CA ALA A 311 -37.09 -17.97 12.76
C ALA A 311 -38.36 -18.01 11.88
N GLU A 312 -38.22 -18.09 10.56
CA GLU A 312 -39.36 -18.28 9.63
C GLU A 312 -40.03 -19.65 9.78
N VAL A 313 -39.24 -20.69 10.07
CA VAL A 313 -39.78 -22.03 10.30
C VAL A 313 -40.55 -22.11 11.65
N GLU A 314 -40.04 -21.43 12.70
CA GLU A 314 -40.73 -21.35 14.01
C GLU A 314 -42.03 -20.52 13.97
N GLN A 315 -42.15 -19.54 13.04
CA GLN A 315 -43.38 -18.75 12.90
C GLN A 315 -44.46 -19.42 12.04
N ASN A 316 -44.10 -20.46 11.28
CA ASN A 316 -45.03 -21.21 10.43
C ASN A 316 -45.49 -22.56 11.01
N VAL A 317 -45.14 -22.84 12.25
CA VAL A 317 -45.62 -23.98 13.07
C VAL A 317 -46.51 -23.45 14.19
#